data_af8c12357db3a342029ce1830bae77c6
#
_entry.id   af8c12357db3a342029ce1830bae77c6
#
_cell.length_a   1.000
_cell.length_b   1.000
_cell.length_c   1.000
_cell.angle_alpha   90.00
_cell.angle_beta   90.00
_cell.angle_gamma   90.00
#
_symmetry.space_group_name_H-M   'P 1'
#
loop_
_entity.id
_entity.type
_entity.pdbx_description
1 polymer ?
#
loop_
_entity_poly.entity_id
_entity_poly.type
_entity_poly.pdbx_seq_one_letter_code
_entity_poly.pdbx_strand_id
1 'polypeptide(L)'
;MAGALAGAGIVWQTPANPPEAQDYIFRNGRRYVRPYYFEFISHAKNRWAGKTIVDLFTDEFKGRPREYYVHAVKCGRLQVDEQMVHADYIVKSSQKISHFLHRHEPPVLGGNIVILQNEVDVVTVCKPASVPVHPCGQYRKNTVVGIMEAEHGLTPLFPVHRLDRLVSGLLIFAKSAERAECFRQQIEGNLLHKEYVAKVVGVFPEGEQTVDANVNFNAREGKSTVEVSNGPGKALPSGKQACTKFQRICTDGNHSIVLCKPVTGRTHQIRVHLKHLGYPIANDELYVSGDFCPRSSKGTSIHRATSLACSLPSSAPDNGAEADLEFGIDPMCTNCPNLAPVGYDGDEEGLWLHCVRYTGPDWCYECPYPDWASLDNVSGKKMKPDVPPEN
;
A
#
# COMPACT_ATOMS: atom_id res chain seq x y z
N MET A 1 8.34 18.00 20.72
CA MET A 1 8.17 16.76 21.53
C MET A 1 7.16 15.88 20.81
N ALA A 2 7.63 14.83 20.16
CA ALA A 2 6.76 13.89 19.48
C ALA A 2 6.24 12.87 20.51
N GLY A 3 4.98 12.99 20.89
CA GLY A 3 4.32 12.05 21.79
C GLY A 3 4.11 10.71 21.06
N ALA A 4 4.70 9.65 21.59
CA ALA A 4 4.49 8.30 21.13
C ALA A 4 3.05 7.86 21.45
N LEU A 5 2.21 7.71 20.43
CA LEU A 5 0.91 7.02 20.53
C LEU A 5 1.18 5.50 20.62
N ALA A 6 1.22 4.99 21.84
CA ALA A 6 1.30 3.56 22.10
C ALA A 6 -0.06 2.91 21.77
N GLY A 7 -0.15 2.21 20.65
CA GLY A 7 -1.35 1.41 20.33
C GLY A 7 -1.56 1.02 18.86
N ALA A 8 -1.13 1.81 17.92
CA ALA A 8 -1.31 1.51 16.51
C ALA A 8 0.02 1.52 15.78
N GLY A 9 0.95 0.71 15.95
CA GLY A 9 2.23 0.45 15.23
C GLY A 9 2.72 1.38 14.10
N ILE A 10 2.14 2.57 13.95
CA ILE A 10 2.45 3.57 12.93
C ILE A 10 3.14 4.75 13.59
N VAL A 11 4.44 4.78 13.53
CA VAL A 11 5.23 5.97 13.92
C VAL A 11 5.34 6.87 12.69
N TRP A 12 4.66 8.02 12.72
CA TRP A 12 4.77 9.05 11.70
C TRP A 12 6.05 9.85 11.95
N GLN A 13 7.02 9.69 11.06
CA GLN A 13 8.17 10.59 11.00
C GLN A 13 7.90 11.63 9.91
N THR A 14 8.07 12.91 10.25
CA THR A 14 8.10 13.97 9.24
C THR A 14 9.23 13.64 8.27
N PRO A 15 8.97 13.50 6.96
CA PRO A 15 10.04 13.21 6.02
C PRO A 15 11.04 14.38 6.01
N ALA A 16 12.33 14.06 6.04
CA ALA A 16 13.40 15.05 5.88
C ALA A 16 13.35 15.78 4.51
N ASN A 17 12.59 15.23 3.57
CA ASN A 17 12.34 15.73 2.23
C ASN A 17 10.84 15.60 1.96
N PRO A 18 10.01 16.59 2.37
CA PRO A 18 8.57 16.56 2.14
C PRO A 18 8.26 16.56 0.63
N PRO A 19 7.13 15.97 0.23
CA PRO A 19 6.73 15.95 -1.17
C PRO A 19 6.30 17.34 -1.63
N GLU A 20 6.71 17.71 -2.85
CA GLU A 20 6.32 18.94 -3.53
C GLU A 20 5.71 18.60 -4.89
N ALA A 21 4.86 19.47 -5.45
CA ALA A 21 4.22 19.23 -6.75
C ALA A 21 5.21 18.98 -7.88
N GLN A 22 6.37 19.66 -7.85
CA GLN A 22 7.45 19.50 -8.82
C GLN A 22 8.19 18.13 -8.72
N ASP A 23 7.97 17.37 -7.66
CA ASP A 23 8.53 16.03 -7.54
C ASP A 23 7.85 15.01 -8.47
N TYR A 24 6.65 15.33 -8.94
CA TYR A 24 5.86 14.40 -9.75
C TYR A 24 6.02 14.65 -11.24
N ILE A 25 6.24 13.56 -11.97
CA ILE A 25 6.36 13.52 -13.43
C ILE A 25 5.25 12.63 -13.97
N PHE A 26 4.49 13.11 -14.94
CA PHE A 26 3.40 12.35 -15.56
C PHE A 26 3.80 11.90 -16.97
N ARG A 27 3.82 10.59 -17.19
CA ARG A 27 4.12 9.99 -18.51
C ARG A 27 3.21 8.77 -18.74
N ASN A 28 2.60 8.69 -19.91
CA ASN A 28 1.78 7.55 -20.33
C ASN A 28 0.72 7.13 -19.30
N GLY A 29 0.00 8.09 -18.73
CA GLY A 29 -1.04 7.83 -17.73
C GLY A 29 -0.52 7.35 -16.36
N ARG A 30 0.76 7.50 -16.09
CA ARG A 30 1.40 7.14 -14.81
C ARG A 30 2.02 8.35 -14.15
N ARG A 31 2.05 8.31 -12.82
CA ARG A 31 2.72 9.27 -11.95
C ARG A 31 4.03 8.65 -11.48
N TYR A 32 5.14 9.29 -11.82
CA TYR A 32 6.47 8.99 -11.34
C TYR A 32 6.87 10.01 -10.29
N VAL A 33 7.81 9.63 -9.42
CA VAL A 33 8.50 10.56 -8.53
C VAL A 33 9.89 10.82 -9.11
N ARG A 34 10.26 12.09 -9.24
CA ARG A 34 11.63 12.50 -9.56
C ARG A 34 12.59 11.85 -8.56
N PRO A 35 13.61 11.12 -8.99
CA PRO A 35 14.59 10.52 -8.08
C PRO A 35 15.22 11.56 -7.16
N TYR A 36 15.41 11.21 -5.89
CA TYR A 36 15.88 12.12 -4.86
C TYR A 36 16.76 11.42 -3.84
N TYR A 37 17.57 12.19 -3.10
CA TYR A 37 18.33 11.65 -1.98
C TYR A 37 17.45 11.54 -0.74
N PHE A 38 17.48 10.37 -0.13
CA PHE A 38 16.69 10.05 1.07
C PHE A 38 17.63 9.53 2.16
N GLU A 39 17.50 10.09 3.36
CA GLU A 39 18.19 9.62 4.55
C GLU A 39 17.45 8.47 5.20
N PHE A 40 18.03 7.29 5.20
CA PHE A 40 17.54 6.13 5.94
C PHE A 40 18.19 6.13 7.31
N ILE A 41 17.38 6.32 8.36
CA ILE A 41 17.87 6.33 9.75
C ILE A 41 17.58 4.96 10.38
N SER A 42 18.59 4.38 10.99
CA SER A 42 18.49 3.17 11.79
C SER A 42 19.20 3.37 13.12
N HIS A 43 18.64 2.84 14.20
CA HIS A 43 19.34 2.78 15.48
C HIS A 43 19.97 1.40 15.67
N ALA A 44 21.25 1.38 16.01
CA ALA A 44 22.02 0.15 16.14
C ALA A 44 21.43 -0.73 17.26
N LYS A 45 21.00 -1.93 16.88
CA LYS A 45 20.48 -2.96 17.81
C LYS A 45 21.62 -3.61 18.56
N ASN A 46 21.37 -4.19 19.73
CA ASN A 46 22.40 -4.89 20.51
C ASN A 46 23.14 -5.97 19.69
N ARG A 47 22.44 -6.70 18.83
CA ARG A 47 23.05 -7.74 17.96
C ARG A 47 23.95 -7.17 16.85
N TRP A 48 23.94 -5.87 16.64
CA TRP A 48 24.76 -5.17 15.65
C TRP A 48 26.06 -4.63 16.25
N ALA A 49 26.07 -4.42 17.56
CA ALA A 49 27.25 -3.96 18.28
C ALA A 49 28.43 -4.93 18.14
N GLY A 50 29.62 -4.40 17.96
CA GLY A 50 30.83 -5.18 17.78
C GLY A 50 31.15 -5.54 16.32
N LYS A 51 30.24 -5.34 15.36
CA LYS A 51 30.50 -5.50 13.93
C LYS A 51 31.10 -4.22 13.35
N THR A 52 31.89 -4.34 12.28
CA THR A 52 32.23 -3.16 11.49
C THR A 52 30.99 -2.61 10.78
N ILE A 53 30.97 -1.30 10.49
CA ILE A 53 29.84 -0.68 9.77
C ILE A 53 29.59 -1.34 8.41
N VAL A 54 30.67 -1.75 7.72
CA VAL A 54 30.56 -2.41 6.40
C VAL A 54 30.02 -3.84 6.54
N ASP A 55 30.51 -4.62 7.51
CA ASP A 55 30.06 -5.99 7.73
C ASP A 55 28.60 -6.00 8.18
N LEU A 56 28.23 -5.06 9.08
CA LEU A 56 26.82 -4.88 9.50
C LEU A 56 25.90 -4.70 8.30
N PHE A 57 26.22 -3.75 7.39
CA PHE A 57 25.36 -3.47 6.25
C PHE A 57 25.36 -4.59 5.22
N THR A 58 26.49 -5.26 5.01
CA THR A 58 26.58 -6.43 4.12
C THR A 58 25.72 -7.59 4.60
N ASP A 59 25.69 -7.83 5.91
CA ASP A 59 24.93 -8.93 6.53
C ASP A 59 23.41 -8.67 6.60
N GLU A 60 23.05 -7.44 7.02
CA GLU A 60 21.63 -7.11 7.31
C GLU A 60 20.89 -6.57 6.08
N PHE A 61 21.58 -5.90 5.16
CA PHE A 61 20.99 -5.23 4.00
C PHE A 61 21.53 -5.83 2.69
N LYS A 62 21.13 -7.04 2.39
CA LYS A 62 21.63 -7.87 1.26
C LYS A 62 21.32 -7.32 -0.15
N GLY A 63 20.69 -6.17 -0.27
CA GLY A 63 20.31 -5.59 -1.56
C GLY A 63 21.46 -4.93 -2.34
N ARG A 64 22.67 -4.91 -1.78
CA ARG A 64 23.86 -4.30 -2.41
C ARG A 64 25.13 -5.07 -2.04
N PRO A 65 26.15 -5.09 -2.92
CA PRO A 65 27.40 -5.78 -2.65
C PRO A 65 28.24 -5.05 -1.59
N ARG A 66 29.19 -5.75 -1.00
CA ARG A 66 30.10 -5.21 0.03
C ARG A 66 30.87 -3.97 -0.44
N GLU A 67 31.32 -3.97 -1.68
CA GLU A 67 32.07 -2.87 -2.30
C GLU A 67 31.27 -1.57 -2.32
N TYR A 68 29.97 -1.67 -2.52
CA TYR A 68 29.07 -0.51 -2.42
C TYR A 68 29.15 0.11 -1.02
N TYR A 69 29.07 -0.70 0.05
CA TYR A 69 29.11 -0.18 1.42
C TYR A 69 30.47 0.41 1.79
N VAL A 70 31.55 -0.22 1.35
CA VAL A 70 32.90 0.36 1.50
C VAL A 70 32.99 1.75 0.86
N HIS A 71 32.46 1.90 -0.36
CA HIS A 71 32.43 3.18 -1.05
C HIS A 71 31.49 4.18 -0.40
N ALA A 72 30.29 3.73 0.03
CA ALA A 72 29.30 4.56 0.71
C ALA A 72 29.84 5.17 2.03
N VAL A 73 30.64 4.41 2.79
CA VAL A 73 31.32 4.95 3.97
C VAL A 73 32.37 5.98 3.58
N LYS A 74 33.23 5.68 2.60
CA LYS A 74 34.32 6.59 2.14
C LYS A 74 33.79 7.93 1.62
N CYS A 75 32.65 7.95 0.94
CA CYS A 75 32.04 9.20 0.41
C CYS A 75 31.02 9.84 1.36
N GLY A 76 30.89 9.36 2.61
CA GLY A 76 30.03 9.95 3.64
C GLY A 76 28.54 9.66 3.48
N ARG A 77 28.15 8.69 2.63
CA ARG A 77 26.74 8.25 2.53
C ARG A 77 26.30 7.38 3.70
N LEU A 78 27.25 6.71 4.35
CA LEU A 78 27.03 6.04 5.62
C LEU A 78 27.72 6.84 6.71
N GLN A 79 26.94 7.28 7.68
CA GLN A 79 27.39 8.07 8.82
C GLN A 79 26.91 7.42 10.12
N VAL A 80 27.67 7.63 11.19
CA VAL A 80 27.29 7.20 12.54
C VAL A 80 27.26 8.44 13.44
N ASP A 81 26.14 8.66 14.13
CA ASP A 81 25.90 9.83 14.96
C ASP A 81 26.21 11.15 14.21
N GLU A 82 25.77 11.21 12.95
CA GLU A 82 25.96 12.35 12.02
C GLU A 82 27.42 12.63 11.64
N GLN A 83 28.34 11.70 11.93
CA GLN A 83 29.76 11.82 11.61
C GLN A 83 30.17 10.81 10.53
N MET A 84 31.04 11.24 9.62
CA MET A 84 31.74 10.33 8.73
C MET A 84 32.67 9.43 9.54
N VAL A 85 32.68 8.15 9.22
CA VAL A 85 33.49 7.14 9.90
C VAL A 85 34.37 6.38 8.90
N HIS A 86 35.32 5.59 9.37
CA HIS A 86 36.09 4.67 8.54
C HIS A 86 35.36 3.36 8.30
N ALA A 87 35.72 2.61 7.25
CA ALA A 87 35.06 1.36 6.87
C ALA A 87 35.17 0.26 7.95
N ASP A 88 36.19 0.30 8.76
CA ASP A 88 36.47 -0.58 9.89
C ASP A 88 35.88 -0.08 11.25
N TYR A 89 35.11 0.99 11.20
CA TYR A 89 34.46 1.53 12.40
C TYR A 89 33.58 0.46 13.07
N ILE A 90 33.80 0.23 14.36
CA ILE A 90 33.04 -0.73 15.16
C ILE A 90 31.78 -0.04 15.71
N VAL A 91 30.63 -0.52 15.29
CA VAL A 91 29.32 0.01 15.68
C VAL A 91 29.03 -0.34 17.14
N LYS A 92 28.52 0.63 17.90
CA LYS A 92 28.07 0.48 19.30
C LYS A 92 26.54 0.42 19.35
N SER A 93 25.98 -0.17 20.38
CA SER A 93 24.53 -0.22 20.61
C SER A 93 23.93 1.18 20.69
N SER A 94 22.71 1.32 20.19
CA SER A 94 21.91 2.56 20.20
C SER A 94 22.42 3.72 19.36
N GLN A 95 23.55 3.60 18.67
CA GLN A 95 24.05 4.64 17.78
C GLN A 95 23.06 4.88 16.63
N LYS A 96 22.89 6.15 16.24
CA LYS A 96 22.16 6.55 15.05
C LYS A 96 23.03 6.27 13.81
N ILE A 97 22.54 5.50 12.89
CA ILE A 97 23.20 5.22 11.62
C ILE A 97 22.34 5.82 10.50
N SER A 98 22.91 6.74 9.74
CA SER A 98 22.29 7.39 8.60
C SER A 98 22.86 6.83 7.30
N HIS A 99 21.98 6.40 6.39
CA HIS A 99 22.35 5.95 5.06
C HIS A 99 21.63 6.80 4.00
N PHE A 100 22.40 7.63 3.29
CA PHE A 100 21.89 8.49 2.22
C PHE A 100 21.85 7.71 0.91
N LEU A 101 20.65 7.44 0.42
CA LEU A 101 20.38 6.68 -0.80
C LEU A 101 19.78 7.57 -1.87
N HIS A 102 20.24 7.42 -3.12
CA HIS A 102 19.50 7.94 -4.28
C HIS A 102 18.28 7.03 -4.51
N ARG A 103 17.10 7.58 -4.21
CA ARG A 103 15.87 6.82 -4.14
C ARG A 103 15.06 7.00 -5.41
N HIS A 104 14.62 5.88 -5.95
CA HIS A 104 13.63 5.77 -7.02
C HIS A 104 12.37 5.14 -6.42
N GLU A 105 11.22 5.71 -6.70
CA GLU A 105 9.94 5.15 -6.26
C GLU A 105 9.23 4.46 -7.42
N PRO A 106 8.52 3.33 -7.16
CA PRO A 106 7.71 2.72 -8.19
C PRO A 106 6.64 3.69 -8.69
N PRO A 107 6.35 3.71 -9.99
CA PRO A 107 5.26 4.52 -10.53
C PRO A 107 3.90 4.01 -10.04
N VAL A 108 2.91 4.90 -10.07
CA VAL A 108 1.51 4.59 -9.80
C VAL A 108 0.64 5.10 -10.94
N LEU A 109 -0.62 4.69 -11.01
CA LEU A 109 -1.57 5.25 -11.97
C LEU A 109 -1.69 6.76 -11.76
N GLY A 110 -1.66 7.53 -12.85
CA GLY A 110 -1.62 8.98 -12.84
C GLY A 110 -2.97 9.67 -12.55
N GLY A 111 -4.00 8.91 -12.14
CA GLY A 111 -5.31 9.46 -11.79
C GLY A 111 -5.23 10.43 -10.59
N ASN A 112 -6.02 11.49 -10.66
CA ASN A 112 -6.12 12.47 -9.58
C ASN A 112 -6.77 11.84 -8.34
N ILE A 113 -6.35 12.30 -7.15
CA ILE A 113 -7.04 12.01 -5.91
C ILE A 113 -8.18 13.02 -5.78
N VAL A 114 -9.42 12.52 -5.90
CA VAL A 114 -10.61 13.36 -5.80
C VAL A 114 -10.94 13.60 -4.33
N ILE A 115 -10.95 14.85 -3.90
CA ILE A 115 -11.45 15.24 -2.57
C ILE A 115 -12.98 15.18 -2.64
N LEU A 116 -13.58 14.33 -1.80
CA LEU A 116 -15.03 14.16 -1.71
C LEU A 116 -15.64 15.18 -0.75
N GLN A 117 -15.03 15.32 0.42
CA GLN A 117 -15.41 16.31 1.43
C GLN A 117 -14.17 16.84 2.13
N ASN A 118 -14.19 18.13 2.50
CA ASN A 118 -13.10 18.80 3.18
C ASN A 118 -13.67 19.62 4.35
N GLU A 119 -13.85 18.96 5.49
CA GLU A 119 -14.37 19.54 6.72
C GLU A 119 -13.24 20.16 7.57
N VAL A 120 -13.60 20.76 8.70
CA VAL A 120 -12.64 21.41 9.60
C VAL A 120 -11.59 20.40 10.12
N ASP A 121 -12.03 19.23 10.56
CA ASP A 121 -11.21 18.22 11.23
C ASP A 121 -11.11 16.87 10.48
N VAL A 122 -11.81 16.74 9.34
CA VAL A 122 -11.82 15.54 8.49
C VAL A 122 -11.66 15.91 7.02
N VAL A 123 -10.96 15.09 6.27
CA VAL A 123 -10.99 15.10 4.80
C VAL A 123 -11.25 13.69 4.29
N THR A 124 -12.14 13.58 3.32
CA THR A 124 -12.42 12.31 2.63
C THR A 124 -12.04 12.41 1.17
N VAL A 125 -11.48 11.35 0.65
CA VAL A 125 -11.03 11.29 -0.74
C VAL A 125 -11.46 9.99 -1.40
N CYS A 126 -11.64 10.04 -2.73
CA CYS A 126 -11.68 8.84 -3.55
C CYS A 126 -10.24 8.46 -3.93
N LYS A 127 -9.71 7.43 -3.27
CA LYS A 127 -8.38 6.92 -3.56
C LYS A 127 -8.39 6.19 -4.91
N PRO A 128 -7.54 6.54 -5.87
CA PRO A 128 -7.36 5.73 -7.07
C PRO A 128 -6.67 4.41 -6.73
N ALA A 129 -6.86 3.40 -7.57
CA ALA A 129 -6.08 2.17 -7.49
C ALA A 129 -4.59 2.45 -7.70
N SER A 130 -3.73 1.52 -7.33
CA SER A 130 -2.26 1.51 -7.39
C SER A 130 -1.53 2.44 -6.40
N VAL A 131 -2.18 3.47 -5.85
CA VAL A 131 -1.56 4.42 -4.90
C VAL A 131 -1.66 3.88 -3.47
N PRO A 132 -0.56 3.70 -2.73
CA PRO A 132 -0.59 3.37 -1.30
C PRO A 132 -1.18 4.53 -0.48
N VAL A 133 -1.79 4.23 0.66
CA VAL A 133 -2.38 5.25 1.55
C VAL A 133 -1.31 6.15 2.16
N HIS A 134 -0.25 5.57 2.70
CA HIS A 134 0.82 6.22 3.45
C HIS A 134 2.19 5.62 3.11
N PRO A 135 3.29 6.25 3.49
CA PRO A 135 4.64 5.74 3.25
C PRO A 135 4.82 4.30 3.70
N CYS A 136 5.14 3.42 2.76
CA CYS A 136 5.36 2.00 3.01
C CYS A 136 6.25 1.37 1.92
N GLY A 137 7.09 0.42 2.30
CA GLY A 137 7.98 -0.27 1.37
C GLY A 137 8.84 0.71 0.57
N GLN A 138 8.71 0.69 -0.74
CA GLN A 138 9.46 1.58 -1.65
C GLN A 138 8.76 2.93 -1.87
N TYR A 139 7.50 3.08 -1.49
CA TYR A 139 6.72 4.29 -1.66
C TYR A 139 6.91 5.25 -0.48
N ARG A 140 7.16 6.53 -0.76
CA ARG A 140 7.22 7.63 0.21
C ARG A 140 6.39 8.80 -0.26
N LYS A 141 6.81 9.46 -1.35
CA LYS A 141 6.11 10.57 -1.99
C LYS A 141 4.90 10.09 -2.79
N ASN A 142 5.03 8.97 -3.52
CA ASN A 142 3.95 8.34 -4.29
C ASN A 142 2.94 7.62 -3.39
N THR A 143 2.33 8.36 -2.46
CA THR A 143 1.29 7.91 -1.52
C THR A 143 0.15 8.93 -1.47
N VAL A 144 -1.04 8.51 -1.05
CA VAL A 144 -2.17 9.45 -0.92
C VAL A 144 -1.78 10.62 -0.01
N VAL A 145 -1.19 10.34 1.15
CA VAL A 145 -0.76 11.41 2.08
C VAL A 145 0.24 12.35 1.41
N GLY A 146 1.26 11.82 0.73
CA GLY A 146 2.26 12.65 0.06
C GLY A 146 1.69 13.49 -1.08
N ILE A 147 0.79 12.93 -1.88
CA ILE A 147 0.13 13.64 -2.98
C ILE A 147 -0.80 14.74 -2.43
N MET A 148 -1.56 14.45 -1.36
CA MET A 148 -2.44 15.45 -0.71
C MET A 148 -1.64 16.60 -0.10
N GLU A 149 -0.47 16.34 0.46
CA GLU A 149 0.45 17.37 0.94
C GLU A 149 0.99 18.21 -0.22
N ALA A 150 1.52 17.58 -1.25
CA ALA A 150 2.19 18.26 -2.36
C ALA A 150 1.24 19.06 -3.26
N GLU A 151 0.06 18.53 -3.57
CA GLU A 151 -0.88 19.12 -4.53
C GLU A 151 -1.95 20.01 -3.88
N HIS A 152 -2.28 19.73 -2.60
CA HIS A 152 -3.37 20.44 -1.91
C HIS A 152 -2.92 21.14 -0.61
N GLY A 153 -1.66 21.01 -0.20
CA GLY A 153 -1.15 21.59 1.05
C GLY A 153 -1.81 21.01 2.32
N LEU A 154 -2.43 19.84 2.21
CA LEU A 154 -3.13 19.20 3.31
C LEU A 154 -2.17 18.33 4.13
N THR A 155 -1.69 18.90 5.23
CA THR A 155 -0.79 18.24 6.19
C THR A 155 -0.95 18.87 7.58
N PRO A 156 -0.86 18.11 8.70
CA PRO A 156 -0.75 16.65 8.74
C PRO A 156 -2.08 15.95 8.43
N LEU A 157 -2.00 14.76 7.83
CA LEU A 157 -3.14 13.88 7.61
C LEU A 157 -2.94 12.54 8.33
N PHE A 158 -3.93 12.14 9.12
CA PHE A 158 -3.93 10.89 9.89
C PHE A 158 -4.95 9.93 9.27
N PRO A 159 -4.51 8.85 8.58
CA PRO A 159 -5.44 7.87 8.02
C PRO A 159 -6.27 7.20 9.11
N VAL A 160 -7.59 7.26 8.98
CA VAL A 160 -8.52 6.57 9.88
C VAL A 160 -8.51 5.06 9.61
N HIS A 161 -8.39 4.70 8.35
CA HIS A 161 -8.26 3.32 7.89
C HIS A 161 -7.32 3.25 6.67
N ARG A 162 -7.05 2.04 6.23
CA ARG A 162 -6.26 1.81 5.03
C ARG A 162 -7.01 0.96 4.02
N LEU A 163 -6.70 1.16 2.76
CA LEU A 163 -7.06 0.29 1.65
C LEU A 163 -5.79 -0.37 1.11
N ASP A 164 -5.91 -1.57 0.57
CA ASP A 164 -4.82 -2.19 -0.17
C ASP A 164 -4.41 -1.29 -1.34
N ARG A 165 -3.16 -1.34 -1.77
CA ARG A 165 -2.63 -0.46 -2.82
C ARG A 165 -3.49 -0.49 -4.09
N LEU A 166 -3.87 -1.68 -4.55
CA LEU A 166 -4.67 -1.88 -5.76
C LEU A 166 -6.19 -1.67 -5.58
N VAL A 167 -6.67 -1.48 -4.34
CA VAL A 167 -8.07 -1.21 -4.04
C VAL A 167 -8.33 0.29 -4.13
N SER A 168 -9.47 0.68 -4.71
CA SER A 168 -9.89 2.09 -4.85
C SER A 168 -11.04 2.45 -3.89
N GLY A 169 -11.43 3.73 -3.87
CA GLY A 169 -12.63 4.20 -3.17
C GLY A 169 -12.38 5.05 -1.94
N LEU A 170 -13.38 5.14 -1.11
CA LEU A 170 -13.45 6.03 0.05
C LEU A 170 -12.27 5.81 1.00
N LEU A 171 -11.59 6.90 1.30
CA LEU A 171 -10.53 6.96 2.30
C LEU A 171 -10.76 8.19 3.18
N ILE A 172 -10.68 8.01 4.49
CA ILE A 172 -10.95 9.03 5.50
C ILE A 172 -9.65 9.39 6.22
N PHE A 173 -9.39 10.68 6.35
CA PHE A 173 -8.28 11.21 7.13
C PHE A 173 -8.79 12.17 8.19
N ALA A 174 -8.28 12.05 9.40
CA ALA A 174 -8.37 13.09 10.40
C ALA A 174 -7.27 14.14 10.14
N LYS A 175 -7.56 15.40 10.44
CA LYS A 175 -6.61 16.52 10.33
C LYS A 175 -5.90 16.84 11.65
N SER A 176 -6.30 16.18 12.74
CA SER A 176 -5.65 16.28 14.05
C SER A 176 -5.50 14.92 14.72
N ALA A 177 -4.58 14.84 15.68
CA ALA A 177 -4.36 13.63 16.46
C ALA A 177 -5.57 13.30 17.36
N GLU A 178 -6.25 14.32 17.89
CA GLU A 178 -7.44 14.18 18.73
C GLU A 178 -8.58 13.55 17.92
N ARG A 179 -8.80 14.04 16.69
CA ARG A 179 -9.85 13.48 15.81
C ARG A 179 -9.51 12.06 15.37
N ALA A 180 -8.24 11.78 15.09
CA ALA A 180 -7.77 10.42 14.80
C ALA A 180 -8.04 9.47 15.97
N GLU A 181 -7.83 9.93 17.21
CA GLU A 181 -8.09 9.15 18.42
C GLU A 181 -9.60 8.84 18.57
N CYS A 182 -10.48 9.81 18.31
CA CYS A 182 -11.94 9.57 18.31
C CYS A 182 -12.33 8.45 17.34
N PHE A 183 -11.80 8.49 16.10
CA PHE A 183 -12.06 7.43 15.13
C PHE A 183 -11.49 6.08 15.58
N ARG A 184 -10.30 6.06 16.20
CA ARG A 184 -9.70 4.83 16.72
C ARG A 184 -10.60 4.17 17.76
N GLN A 185 -11.15 4.95 18.70
CA GLN A 185 -12.08 4.46 19.72
C GLN A 185 -13.35 3.88 19.10
N GLN A 186 -13.91 4.53 18.08
CA GLN A 186 -15.08 4.01 17.36
C GLN A 186 -14.78 2.69 16.63
N ILE A 187 -13.59 2.56 16.04
CA ILE A 187 -13.14 1.31 15.40
C ILE A 187 -12.97 0.19 16.43
N GLU A 188 -12.32 0.45 17.56
CA GLU A 188 -12.12 -0.52 18.65
C GLU A 188 -13.45 -0.95 19.29
N GLY A 189 -14.40 -0.02 19.39
CA GLY A 189 -15.76 -0.29 19.83
C GLY A 189 -16.63 -1.05 18.81
N ASN A 190 -16.09 -1.38 17.62
CA ASN A 190 -16.84 -1.97 16.50
C ASN A 190 -18.09 -1.18 16.10
N LEU A 191 -18.05 0.15 16.22
CA LEU A 191 -19.17 1.05 15.92
C LEU A 191 -19.23 1.43 14.43
N LEU A 192 -18.25 1.00 13.62
CA LEU A 192 -18.17 1.38 12.21
C LEU A 192 -18.74 0.31 11.28
N HIS A 193 -19.59 0.74 10.36
CA HIS A 193 -20.06 -0.07 9.24
C HIS A 193 -19.33 0.33 7.97
N LYS A 194 -18.92 -0.69 7.20
CA LYS A 194 -18.10 -0.53 6.00
C LYS A 194 -18.77 -1.24 4.84
N GLU A 195 -18.86 -0.56 3.71
CA GLU A 195 -19.42 -1.14 2.49
C GLU A 195 -18.45 -1.02 1.33
N TYR A 196 -18.31 -2.12 0.63
CA TYR A 196 -17.48 -2.23 -0.58
C TYR A 196 -18.32 -2.86 -1.68
N VAL A 197 -17.96 -2.57 -2.92
CA VAL A 197 -18.44 -3.32 -4.08
C VAL A 197 -17.29 -4.10 -4.70
N ALA A 198 -17.59 -5.32 -5.13
CA ALA A 198 -16.65 -6.18 -5.84
C ALA A 198 -17.30 -6.76 -7.09
N LYS A 199 -16.52 -6.90 -8.19
CA LYS A 199 -16.91 -7.68 -9.36
C LYS A 199 -16.25 -9.06 -9.27
N VAL A 200 -17.08 -10.10 -9.16
CA VAL A 200 -16.61 -11.47 -8.93
C VAL A 200 -16.90 -12.37 -10.13
N VAL A 201 -16.16 -13.46 -10.27
CA VAL A 201 -16.39 -14.49 -11.28
C VAL A 201 -17.67 -15.29 -10.95
N GLY A 202 -18.51 -15.53 -11.94
CA GLY A 202 -19.69 -16.38 -11.84
C GLY A 202 -20.93 -15.68 -11.30
N VAL A 203 -22.02 -16.46 -11.17
CA VAL A 203 -23.32 -16.00 -10.67
C VAL A 203 -23.37 -16.19 -9.16
N PHE A 204 -23.13 -15.11 -8.43
CA PHE A 204 -23.18 -15.13 -6.96
C PHE A 204 -24.62 -15.41 -6.46
N PRO A 205 -24.83 -16.16 -5.37
CA PRO A 205 -26.18 -16.45 -4.84
C PRO A 205 -27.01 -15.19 -4.53
N GLU A 206 -28.33 -15.28 -4.63
CA GLU A 206 -29.24 -14.13 -4.38
C GLU A 206 -29.32 -13.71 -2.91
N GLY A 207 -29.35 -14.69 -2.02
CA GLY A 207 -29.42 -14.41 -0.58
C GLY A 207 -28.12 -13.88 0.02
N GLU A 208 -28.22 -13.24 1.18
CA GLU A 208 -27.04 -12.82 1.95
C GLU A 208 -26.19 -14.05 2.30
N GLN A 209 -24.90 -14.00 1.97
CA GLN A 209 -23.89 -15.00 2.34
C GLN A 209 -23.01 -14.43 3.44
N THR A 210 -22.80 -15.19 4.51
CA THR A 210 -21.88 -14.78 5.59
C THR A 210 -20.71 -15.75 5.66
N VAL A 211 -19.50 -15.20 5.65
CA VAL A 211 -18.27 -15.96 5.93
C VAL A 211 -17.76 -15.52 7.30
N ASP A 212 -17.79 -16.44 8.24
CA ASP A 212 -17.15 -16.30 9.57
C ASP A 212 -16.02 -17.32 9.64
N ALA A 213 -14.85 -16.90 9.20
CA ALA A 213 -13.70 -17.79 9.08
C ALA A 213 -12.39 -17.01 9.30
N ASN A 214 -11.46 -17.61 10.06
CA ASN A 214 -10.21 -16.96 10.41
C ASN A 214 -9.35 -16.69 9.18
N VAL A 215 -8.69 -15.54 9.18
CA VAL A 215 -7.75 -15.13 8.12
C VAL A 215 -6.34 -15.11 8.67
N ASN A 216 -5.45 -15.82 7.99
CA ASN A 216 -4.02 -15.85 8.26
C ASN A 216 -3.26 -15.15 7.11
N PHE A 217 -2.41 -14.18 7.45
CA PHE A 217 -1.61 -13.44 6.48
C PHE A 217 -0.15 -13.90 6.52
N ASN A 218 0.34 -14.45 5.41
CA ASN A 218 1.74 -14.77 5.22
C ASN A 218 2.49 -13.57 4.62
N ALA A 219 3.26 -12.88 5.44
CA ALA A 219 4.01 -11.69 5.01
C ALA A 219 5.09 -11.99 3.95
N ARG A 220 5.65 -13.22 3.92
CA ARG A 220 6.66 -13.62 2.93
C ARG A 220 6.05 -13.79 1.54
N GLU A 221 4.85 -14.33 1.47
CA GLU A 221 4.12 -14.55 0.22
C GLU A 221 3.26 -13.33 -0.15
N GLY A 222 3.02 -12.42 0.79
CA GLY A 222 2.09 -11.30 0.63
C GLY A 222 0.65 -11.76 0.40
N LYS A 223 0.26 -12.94 0.93
CA LYS A 223 -1.01 -13.60 0.67
C LYS A 223 -1.73 -13.96 1.97
N SER A 224 -3.07 -13.84 1.97
CA SER A 224 -3.92 -14.34 3.03
C SER A 224 -4.57 -15.67 2.65
N THR A 225 -4.83 -16.49 3.66
CA THR A 225 -5.57 -17.76 3.53
C THR A 225 -6.70 -17.79 4.55
N VAL A 226 -7.79 -18.50 4.21
CA VAL A 226 -8.86 -18.82 5.16
C VAL A 226 -8.51 -20.13 5.85
N GLU A 227 -8.60 -20.12 7.17
CA GLU A 227 -8.48 -21.33 7.98
C GLU A 227 -9.86 -21.75 8.46
N VAL A 228 -10.28 -22.92 8.00
CA VAL A 228 -11.53 -23.57 8.44
C VAL A 228 -11.19 -24.52 9.58
N SER A 229 -11.88 -24.43 10.70
CA SER A 229 -11.77 -25.38 11.80
C SER A 229 -12.33 -26.74 11.36
N ASN A 230 -11.44 -27.66 10.99
CA ASN A 230 -11.79 -29.01 10.55
C ASN A 230 -11.93 -29.95 11.74
N GLY A 231 -13.07 -29.90 12.46
CA GLY A 231 -13.51 -30.94 13.39
C GLY A 231 -12.84 -30.98 14.77
N PRO A 232 -13.42 -31.71 15.73
CA PRO A 232 -12.89 -31.87 17.08
C PRO A 232 -11.55 -32.67 17.06
N GLY A 233 -10.51 -32.08 17.66
CA GLY A 233 -9.21 -32.72 17.85
C GLY A 233 -8.05 -32.17 17.01
N LYS A 234 -8.23 -31.14 16.16
CA LYS A 234 -7.14 -30.44 15.45
C LYS A 234 -6.76 -29.14 16.13
N ALA A 235 -5.51 -28.73 15.93
CA ALA A 235 -4.96 -27.49 16.49
C ALA A 235 -5.88 -26.29 16.22
N LEU A 236 -5.98 -25.38 17.19
CA LEU A 236 -6.72 -24.13 17.06
C LEU A 236 -6.24 -23.39 15.80
N PRO A 237 -7.16 -22.80 15.00
CA PRO A 237 -6.79 -22.05 13.81
C PRO A 237 -5.84 -20.92 14.18
N SER A 238 -4.70 -20.81 13.49
CA SER A 238 -3.64 -19.84 13.78
C SER A 238 -3.99 -18.42 13.31
N GLY A 239 -5.03 -18.28 12.47
CA GLY A 239 -5.48 -17.03 11.90
C GLY A 239 -6.25 -16.13 12.89
N LYS A 240 -6.45 -14.87 12.52
CA LYS A 240 -7.27 -13.92 13.27
C LYS A 240 -8.73 -14.04 12.85
N GLN A 241 -9.66 -14.00 13.83
CA GLN A 241 -11.09 -14.01 13.55
C GLN A 241 -11.46 -12.94 12.52
N ALA A 242 -12.27 -13.32 11.54
CA ALA A 242 -12.73 -12.46 10.47
C ALA A 242 -14.14 -12.85 10.01
N CYS A 243 -15.00 -11.84 9.86
CA CYS A 243 -16.37 -12.01 9.41
C CYS A 243 -16.69 -11.00 8.32
N THR A 244 -17.32 -11.46 7.22
CA THR A 244 -17.78 -10.63 6.11
C THR A 244 -19.14 -11.11 5.63
N LYS A 245 -20.07 -10.18 5.43
CA LYS A 245 -21.36 -10.43 4.79
C LYS A 245 -21.31 -9.98 3.34
N PHE A 246 -21.96 -10.73 2.47
CA PHE A 246 -22.00 -10.51 1.02
C PHE A 246 -23.42 -10.57 0.52
N GLN A 247 -23.77 -9.67 -0.40
CA GLN A 247 -25.06 -9.63 -1.05
C GLN A 247 -24.90 -9.32 -2.53
N ARG A 248 -25.46 -10.14 -3.42
CA ARG A 248 -25.47 -9.86 -4.85
C ARG A 248 -26.31 -8.62 -5.15
N ILE A 249 -25.75 -7.66 -5.89
CA ILE A 249 -26.46 -6.51 -6.43
C ILE A 249 -27.06 -6.87 -7.78
N CYS A 250 -26.25 -7.39 -8.71
CA CYS A 250 -26.65 -7.79 -10.05
C CYS A 250 -25.70 -8.84 -10.63
N THR A 251 -26.06 -9.42 -11.79
CA THR A 251 -25.21 -10.33 -12.54
C THR A 251 -25.45 -10.20 -14.05
N ASP A 252 -24.41 -10.41 -14.84
CA ASP A 252 -24.47 -10.54 -16.30
C ASP A 252 -24.44 -12.02 -16.77
N GLY A 253 -24.49 -12.98 -15.86
CA GLY A 253 -24.40 -14.42 -16.12
C GLY A 253 -22.96 -14.96 -16.06
N ASN A 254 -21.95 -14.16 -16.32
CA ASN A 254 -20.53 -14.53 -16.23
C ASN A 254 -19.85 -13.95 -14.99
N HIS A 255 -20.31 -12.77 -14.57
CA HIS A 255 -19.82 -12.05 -13.39
C HIS A 255 -20.99 -11.55 -12.54
N SER A 256 -20.72 -11.26 -11.30
CA SER A 256 -21.66 -10.61 -10.41
C SER A 256 -21.03 -9.38 -9.74
N ILE A 257 -21.84 -8.34 -9.54
CA ILE A 257 -21.51 -7.24 -8.63
C ILE A 257 -22.05 -7.60 -7.25
N VAL A 258 -21.16 -7.58 -6.27
CA VAL A 258 -21.45 -8.02 -4.91
C VAL A 258 -21.15 -6.88 -3.93
N LEU A 259 -22.14 -6.55 -3.10
CA LEU A 259 -21.96 -5.68 -1.93
C LEU A 259 -21.28 -6.49 -0.83
N CYS A 260 -20.18 -5.98 -0.30
CA CYS A 260 -19.37 -6.61 0.73
C CYS A 260 -19.40 -5.76 2.00
N LYS A 261 -19.81 -6.33 3.12
CA LYS A 261 -19.92 -5.69 4.43
C LYS A 261 -18.98 -6.38 5.43
N PRO A 262 -17.69 -6.01 5.48
CA PRO A 262 -16.75 -6.61 6.42
C PRO A 262 -17.01 -6.11 7.84
N VAL A 263 -17.31 -7.01 8.76
CA VAL A 263 -17.43 -6.72 10.20
C VAL A 263 -16.06 -6.49 10.83
N THR A 264 -15.07 -7.24 10.41
CA THR A 264 -13.67 -7.10 10.80
C THR A 264 -12.83 -6.51 9.67
N GLY A 265 -11.54 -6.22 9.89
CA GLY A 265 -10.65 -5.62 8.89
C GLY A 265 -9.28 -6.32 8.85
N ARG A 266 -9.20 -7.55 8.31
CA ARG A 266 -7.92 -8.26 8.14
C ARG A 266 -7.36 -8.02 6.75
N THR A 267 -6.05 -8.15 6.62
CA THR A 267 -5.36 -8.01 5.32
C THR A 267 -5.99 -8.96 4.29
N HIS A 268 -6.36 -8.43 3.12
CA HIS A 268 -7.02 -9.15 2.02
C HIS A 268 -8.34 -9.88 2.41
N GLN A 269 -9.00 -9.50 3.52
CA GLN A 269 -10.13 -10.24 4.05
C GLN A 269 -11.26 -10.47 3.03
N ILE A 270 -11.77 -9.42 2.38
CA ILE A 270 -12.84 -9.52 1.38
C ILE A 270 -12.39 -10.43 0.23
N ARG A 271 -11.17 -10.26 -0.26
CA ARG A 271 -10.59 -10.99 -1.38
C ARG A 271 -10.54 -12.50 -1.10
N VAL A 272 -10.02 -12.88 0.08
CA VAL A 272 -9.87 -14.29 0.44
C VAL A 272 -11.19 -14.93 0.86
N HIS A 273 -12.14 -14.18 1.45
CA HIS A 273 -13.47 -14.68 1.76
C HIS A 273 -14.30 -14.92 0.49
N LEU A 274 -14.23 -14.03 -0.51
CA LEU A 274 -14.88 -14.25 -1.81
C LEU A 274 -14.29 -15.47 -2.53
N LYS A 275 -12.97 -15.65 -2.49
CA LYS A 275 -12.33 -16.89 -2.99
C LYS A 275 -12.82 -18.11 -2.26
N HIS A 276 -12.96 -18.05 -0.93
CA HIS A 276 -13.42 -19.17 -0.10
C HIS A 276 -14.85 -19.60 -0.48
N LEU A 277 -15.71 -18.66 -0.83
CA LEU A 277 -17.06 -18.94 -1.36
C LEU A 277 -17.06 -19.50 -2.79
N GLY A 278 -15.92 -19.52 -3.49
CA GLY A 278 -15.82 -19.93 -4.89
C GLY A 278 -16.10 -18.80 -5.90
N TYR A 279 -16.21 -17.56 -5.46
CA TYR A 279 -16.48 -16.38 -6.29
C TYR A 279 -15.35 -15.34 -6.14
N PRO A 280 -14.12 -15.62 -6.59
CA PRO A 280 -13.02 -14.67 -6.45
C PRO A 280 -13.28 -13.39 -7.25
N ILE A 281 -12.64 -12.28 -6.85
CA ILE A 281 -12.67 -11.03 -7.62
C ILE A 281 -12.06 -11.30 -9.00
N ALA A 282 -12.78 -10.94 -10.06
CA ALA A 282 -12.51 -11.44 -11.42
C ALA A 282 -11.13 -11.06 -11.98
N ASN A 283 -10.54 -9.95 -11.54
CA ASN A 283 -9.19 -9.53 -11.96
C ASN A 283 -8.15 -9.63 -10.82
N ASP A 284 -8.40 -10.42 -9.77
CA ASP A 284 -7.46 -10.63 -8.69
C ASP A 284 -6.57 -11.85 -8.98
N GLU A 285 -5.49 -11.64 -9.75
CA GLU A 285 -4.56 -12.70 -10.12
C GLU A 285 -3.99 -13.49 -8.93
N LEU A 286 -3.89 -12.85 -7.74
CA LEU A 286 -3.41 -13.50 -6.53
C LEU A 286 -4.36 -14.60 -6.03
N TYR A 287 -5.65 -14.47 -6.34
CA TYR A 287 -6.70 -15.33 -5.79
C TYR A 287 -7.54 -16.06 -6.85
N VAL A 288 -7.55 -15.67 -8.13
CA VAL A 288 -8.29 -16.34 -9.21
C VAL A 288 -7.62 -17.66 -9.61
N SER A 289 -6.31 -17.66 -9.83
CA SER A 289 -5.58 -18.87 -10.22
C SER A 289 -5.42 -19.82 -9.03
N GLY A 290 -5.92 -21.06 -9.16
CA GLY A 290 -5.82 -22.10 -8.14
C GLY A 290 -4.39 -22.60 -7.89
N ASP A 291 -3.56 -22.55 -8.92
CA ASP A 291 -2.17 -22.96 -8.87
C ASP A 291 -1.26 -21.77 -8.52
N PHE A 292 -0.16 -22.08 -7.86
CA PHE A 292 0.92 -21.15 -7.54
C PHE A 292 1.51 -20.60 -8.84
N CYS A 293 0.82 -19.65 -9.44
CA CYS A 293 1.45 -18.81 -10.45
C CYS A 293 2.36 -17.86 -9.69
N PRO A 294 3.69 -17.99 -9.76
CA PRO A 294 4.56 -16.96 -9.22
C PRO A 294 4.09 -15.67 -9.89
N ARG A 295 3.72 -14.66 -9.08
CA ARG A 295 3.32 -13.32 -9.56
C ARG A 295 4.06 -13.03 -10.83
N SER A 296 3.31 -12.75 -11.90
CA SER A 296 3.81 -12.50 -13.25
C SER A 296 5.20 -11.88 -13.20
N SER A 297 6.09 -12.29 -14.10
CA SER A 297 7.44 -11.73 -14.24
C SER A 297 7.47 -10.19 -14.30
N LYS A 298 6.32 -9.58 -14.46
CA LYS A 298 6.04 -8.14 -14.53
C LYS A 298 5.54 -7.63 -13.19
N GLY A 299 6.28 -7.54 -12.18
CA GLY A 299 5.77 -6.71 -11.15
C GLY A 299 6.01 -7.14 -9.72
N THR A 300 6.41 -6.26 -9.00
CA THR A 300 6.07 -5.64 -7.72
C THR A 300 6.32 -6.40 -6.44
N SER A 301 7.12 -7.44 -6.37
CA SER A 301 7.65 -7.84 -5.08
C SER A 301 9.05 -7.23 -4.86
N ILE A 302 9.23 -6.60 -3.69
CA ILE A 302 10.50 -6.07 -3.20
C ILE A 302 11.64 -7.10 -3.39
N HIS A 303 11.35 -8.41 -3.24
CA HIS A 303 12.30 -9.49 -3.42
C HIS A 303 12.72 -9.74 -4.87
N ARG A 304 11.91 -9.39 -5.87
CA ARG A 304 12.25 -9.50 -7.30
C ARG A 304 13.13 -8.36 -7.79
N ALA A 305 12.84 -7.13 -7.38
CA ALA A 305 13.67 -5.99 -7.71
C ALA A 305 15.10 -6.15 -7.18
N THR A 306 15.26 -6.74 -5.98
CA THR A 306 16.59 -7.03 -5.41
C THR A 306 17.31 -8.20 -6.08
N SER A 307 16.61 -9.23 -6.53
CA SER A 307 17.23 -10.38 -7.19
C SER A 307 17.58 -10.10 -8.67
N LEU A 308 16.77 -9.32 -9.37
CA LEU A 308 17.07 -8.89 -10.75
C LEU A 308 18.21 -7.89 -10.83
N ALA A 309 18.34 -6.98 -9.86
CA ALA A 309 19.45 -6.03 -9.81
C ALA A 309 20.83 -6.69 -9.64
N CYS A 310 20.88 -7.93 -9.11
CA CYS A 310 22.11 -8.69 -8.93
C CYS A 310 22.51 -9.55 -10.15
N SER A 311 21.63 -9.74 -11.15
CA SER A 311 21.83 -10.74 -12.19
C SER A 311 21.83 -10.23 -13.63
N LEU A 312 21.70 -8.92 -13.87
CA LEU A 312 21.73 -8.37 -15.22
C LEU A 312 23.10 -7.74 -15.52
N PRO A 313 23.82 -8.18 -16.60
CA PRO A 313 24.89 -7.38 -17.18
C PRO A 313 24.26 -6.08 -17.73
N SER A 314 24.98 -4.98 -17.61
CA SER A 314 24.61 -3.68 -18.16
C SER A 314 24.30 -3.80 -19.66
N SER A 315 23.04 -4.02 -20.03
CA SER A 315 22.60 -3.80 -21.38
C SER A 315 22.58 -2.30 -21.64
N ALA A 316 23.23 -1.91 -22.72
CA ALA A 316 23.30 -0.54 -23.20
C ALA A 316 21.87 0.06 -23.29
N PRO A 317 21.71 1.37 -23.03
CA PRO A 317 20.42 2.03 -23.14
C PRO A 317 19.92 1.88 -24.59
N ASP A 318 18.65 1.50 -24.69
CA ASP A 318 17.89 1.60 -25.94
C ASP A 318 17.92 3.07 -26.39
N ASN A 319 18.52 3.31 -27.58
CA ASN A 319 18.70 4.61 -28.20
C ASN A 319 17.36 5.16 -28.70
N GLY A 320 16.48 5.53 -27.78
CA GLY A 320 15.22 6.19 -28.05
C GLY A 320 15.04 7.47 -27.23
N ALA A 321 15.39 8.60 -27.84
CA ALA A 321 15.22 9.97 -27.37
C ALA A 321 16.20 10.40 -26.26
N GLU A 322 17.00 11.41 -26.56
CA GLU A 322 17.56 12.37 -25.61
C GLU A 322 16.42 13.00 -24.80
N ALA A 323 15.90 12.25 -23.82
CA ALA A 323 15.04 12.82 -22.81
C ALA A 323 15.94 13.69 -21.95
N ASP A 324 15.73 14.99 -21.93
CA ASP A 324 16.27 15.90 -20.95
C ASP A 324 16.20 15.21 -19.60
N LEU A 325 17.38 14.85 -19.05
CA LEU A 325 17.45 14.18 -17.75
C LEU A 325 17.02 15.19 -16.71
N GLU A 326 15.75 15.17 -16.36
CA GLU A 326 15.14 16.09 -15.43
C GLU A 326 15.64 15.94 -13.99
N PHE A 327 16.62 15.03 -13.75
CA PHE A 327 17.18 14.77 -12.42
C PHE A 327 18.67 14.39 -12.49
N GLY A 328 19.37 14.58 -11.36
CA GLY A 328 20.79 14.23 -11.26
C GLY A 328 21.02 12.73 -11.28
N ILE A 329 21.91 12.26 -12.15
CA ILE A 329 22.35 10.87 -12.19
C ILE A 329 23.33 10.61 -11.05
N ASP A 330 23.07 9.57 -10.28
CA ASP A 330 23.98 9.06 -9.26
C ASP A 330 24.73 7.82 -9.78
N PRO A 331 26.06 7.89 -9.94
CA PRO A 331 26.85 6.77 -10.45
C PRO A 331 26.85 5.53 -9.54
N MET A 332 26.49 5.69 -8.26
CA MET A 332 26.34 4.57 -7.32
C MET A 332 24.91 3.99 -7.29
N CYS A 333 23.99 4.60 -8.01
CA CYS A 333 22.61 4.15 -8.05
C CYS A 333 22.41 3.09 -9.13
N THR A 334 21.90 1.93 -8.75
CA THR A 334 21.63 0.82 -9.68
C THR A 334 20.38 1.04 -10.52
N ASN A 335 19.57 2.07 -10.23
CA ASN A 335 18.35 2.40 -10.96
C ASN A 335 18.55 3.53 -11.99
N CYS A 336 19.54 4.40 -11.80
CA CYS A 336 19.86 5.45 -12.77
C CYS A 336 20.31 4.85 -14.12
N PRO A 337 19.90 5.43 -15.26
CA PRO A 337 19.15 6.70 -15.41
C PRO A 337 17.62 6.57 -15.40
N ASN A 338 17.05 5.42 -15.04
CA ASN A 338 15.60 5.20 -15.08
C ASN A 338 14.87 6.05 -14.02
N LEU A 339 13.65 6.50 -14.31
CA LEU A 339 12.79 7.15 -13.30
C LEU A 339 12.32 6.16 -12.24
N ALA A 340 11.91 4.97 -12.64
CA ALA A 340 11.43 3.90 -11.76
C ALA A 340 12.57 2.96 -11.34
N PRO A 341 12.40 2.24 -10.21
CA PRO A 341 13.29 1.13 -9.88
C PRO A 341 13.22 0.04 -10.95
N VAL A 342 14.34 -0.63 -11.20
CA VAL A 342 14.39 -1.76 -12.15
C VAL A 342 13.38 -2.83 -11.76
N GLY A 343 12.59 -3.31 -12.73
CA GLY A 343 11.55 -4.31 -12.54
C GLY A 343 10.17 -3.76 -12.16
N TYR A 344 9.98 -2.43 -12.15
CA TYR A 344 8.69 -1.77 -11.95
C TYR A 344 8.30 -0.98 -13.19
N ASP A 345 7.32 -1.46 -13.92
CA ASP A 345 6.74 -0.81 -15.10
C ASP A 345 5.49 0.01 -14.78
N GLY A 346 4.82 -0.26 -13.65
CA GLY A 346 3.59 0.39 -13.25
C GLY A 346 2.35 -0.09 -14.03
N ASP A 347 2.45 -1.24 -14.70
CA ASP A 347 1.36 -1.81 -15.53
C ASP A 347 0.28 -2.54 -14.72
N GLU A 348 0.30 -2.40 -13.41
CA GLU A 348 -0.67 -3.05 -12.55
C GLU A 348 -2.06 -2.40 -12.66
N GLU A 349 -3.02 -3.19 -13.06
CA GLU A 349 -4.43 -2.80 -13.02
C GLU A 349 -4.96 -2.73 -11.59
N GLY A 350 -5.90 -1.81 -11.35
CA GLY A 350 -6.65 -1.75 -10.11
C GLY A 350 -7.53 -2.99 -9.92
N LEU A 351 -7.68 -3.45 -8.68
CA LEU A 351 -8.63 -4.51 -8.36
C LEU A 351 -10.07 -4.02 -8.53
N TRP A 352 -10.93 -4.87 -9.02
CA TRP A 352 -12.36 -4.62 -9.04
C TRP A 352 -12.97 -4.81 -7.64
N LEU A 353 -12.40 -4.06 -6.71
CA LEU A 353 -12.84 -3.91 -5.32
C LEU A 353 -12.75 -2.42 -4.96
N HIS A 354 -13.87 -1.86 -4.54
CA HIS A 354 -13.99 -0.43 -4.29
C HIS A 354 -14.74 -0.16 -2.98
N CYS A 355 -14.20 0.72 -2.14
CA CYS A 355 -14.85 1.16 -0.91
C CYS A 355 -15.88 2.24 -1.22
N VAL A 356 -17.16 1.98 -0.95
CA VAL A 356 -18.25 2.92 -1.28
C VAL A 356 -18.75 3.71 -0.09
N ARG A 357 -18.74 3.14 1.13
CA ARG A 357 -19.31 3.81 2.29
C ARG A 357 -18.64 3.40 3.60
N TYR A 358 -18.52 4.37 4.49
CA TYR A 358 -18.24 4.17 5.92
C TYR A 358 -19.24 4.95 6.75
N THR A 359 -19.85 4.31 7.73
CA THR A 359 -20.82 4.91 8.65
C THR A 359 -20.36 4.69 10.08
N GLY A 360 -20.30 5.76 10.84
CA GLY A 360 -20.09 5.78 12.29
C GLY A 360 -21.40 6.12 13.02
N PRO A 361 -21.33 6.36 14.35
CA PRO A 361 -22.53 6.65 15.15
C PRO A 361 -23.26 7.92 14.71
N ASP A 362 -22.54 8.95 14.29
CA ASP A 362 -23.00 10.32 14.03
C ASP A 362 -22.53 10.88 12.68
N TRP A 363 -21.92 10.05 11.82
CA TRP A 363 -21.41 10.46 10.53
C TRP A 363 -21.54 9.35 9.48
N CYS A 364 -21.63 9.77 8.22
CA CYS A 364 -21.63 8.86 7.06
C CYS A 364 -20.88 9.52 5.91
N TYR A 365 -19.89 8.81 5.39
CA TYR A 365 -19.13 9.24 4.21
C TYR A 365 -19.30 8.24 3.08
N GLU A 366 -19.43 8.75 1.86
CA GLU A 366 -19.69 7.96 0.68
C GLU A 366 -18.74 8.31 -0.46
N CYS A 367 -18.50 7.34 -1.32
CA CYS A 367 -17.75 7.48 -2.57
C CYS A 367 -18.61 6.96 -3.72
N PRO A 368 -18.66 7.66 -4.87
CA PRO A 368 -19.37 7.17 -6.05
C PRO A 368 -18.92 5.77 -6.47
N TYR A 369 -19.84 5.01 -7.03
CA TYR A 369 -19.52 3.70 -7.61
C TYR A 369 -18.54 3.87 -8.77
N PRO A 370 -17.57 2.97 -8.95
CA PRO A 370 -16.67 3.00 -10.08
C PRO A 370 -17.38 2.55 -11.37
N ASP A 371 -16.86 2.96 -12.53
CA ASP A 371 -17.47 2.67 -13.85
C ASP A 371 -17.72 1.18 -14.07
N TRP A 372 -16.82 0.31 -13.61
CA TRP A 372 -16.98 -1.14 -13.76
C TRP A 372 -18.08 -1.75 -12.89
N ALA A 373 -18.60 -1.02 -11.90
CA ALA A 373 -19.73 -1.39 -11.03
C ALA A 373 -20.99 -0.58 -11.35
N SER A 374 -20.98 0.26 -12.39
CA SER A 374 -22.13 1.04 -12.80
C SER A 374 -23.25 0.14 -13.30
N LEU A 375 -24.41 0.29 -12.69
CA LEU A 375 -25.61 -0.52 -12.99
C LEU A 375 -26.22 -0.19 -14.35
N ASP A 376 -25.88 0.96 -14.93
CA ASP A 376 -26.38 1.40 -16.24
C ASP A 376 -25.87 0.51 -17.38
N ASN A 377 -24.75 -0.20 -17.17
CA ASN A 377 -24.17 -1.13 -18.15
C ASN A 377 -24.71 -2.57 -18.06
N VAL A 378 -25.46 -2.91 -16.99
CA VAL A 378 -25.91 -4.30 -16.74
C VAL A 378 -27.42 -4.49 -16.89
N SER A 379 -28.20 -3.45 -16.70
CA SER A 379 -29.67 -3.50 -16.94
C SER A 379 -30.18 -2.09 -17.18
N GLY A 380 -30.79 -1.80 -18.31
CA GLY A 380 -31.40 -0.49 -18.63
C GLY A 380 -32.50 -0.02 -17.66
N LYS A 381 -32.34 -0.23 -16.37
CA LYS A 381 -33.20 0.24 -15.27
C LYS A 381 -32.39 1.08 -14.28
N LYS A 382 -32.62 2.39 -14.30
CA LYS A 382 -32.19 3.29 -13.25
C LYS A 382 -32.74 2.83 -11.91
N MET A 383 -31.88 2.35 -11.01
CA MET A 383 -32.26 2.18 -9.62
C MET A 383 -32.17 3.52 -8.90
N LYS A 384 -33.28 3.97 -8.34
CA LYS A 384 -33.28 5.05 -7.33
C LYS A 384 -32.67 4.50 -6.04
N PRO A 385 -31.85 5.29 -5.31
CA PRO A 385 -31.43 4.90 -3.98
C PRO A 385 -32.66 4.76 -3.08
N ASP A 386 -32.76 3.64 -2.37
CA ASP A 386 -33.75 3.47 -1.29
C ASP A 386 -33.41 4.50 -0.21
N VAL A 387 -34.23 5.52 -0.12
CA VAL A 387 -34.26 6.46 1.01
C VAL A 387 -34.89 5.71 2.17
N PRO A 388 -34.23 5.58 3.34
CA PRO A 388 -34.88 5.02 4.52
C PRO A 388 -36.06 5.93 4.93
N PRO A 389 -37.20 5.37 5.42
CA PRO A 389 -38.32 6.17 5.83
C PRO A 389 -37.90 7.09 7.00
N GLU A 390 -38.23 8.36 6.86
CA GLU A 390 -38.22 9.32 7.95
C GLU A 390 -39.13 8.82 9.10
N ASN A 391 -38.55 8.68 10.28
CA ASN A 391 -39.23 8.65 11.56
C ASN A 391 -38.48 9.52 12.57
#